data_f122aafd196d58e1f4da18e405453fc3
#
_entry.id   f122aafd196d58e1f4da18e405453fc3
#
_cell.length_a   1.000
_cell.length_b   1.000
_cell.length_c   1.000
_cell.angle_alpha   90.00
_cell.angle_beta   90.00
_cell.angle_gamma   90.00
#
_symmetry.space_group_name_H-M   'P 1'
#
loop_
_entity.id
_entity.type
_entity.pdbx_description
1 polymer ?
#
loop_
_entity_poly.entity_id
_entity_poly.type
_entity_poly.pdbx_seq_one_letter_code
_entity_poly.pdbx_strand_id
1 'polypeptide(L)'
;DNLTKEGDFDKQGESDVYISGGRRGEYFRNKFNHHAYRYVRISNLPVGPKTEWIKSLQIYGDYRQTATFECSDADLNAIHNMIQYTMKCLTFSGYMVDCPHLERAGYGGDGNSSTMSLQTMYDVAPTFTNWIQTWGDSMRDGGSLAHVGPNPGAGGGGPYWCGFIVQAPWRTYVNYDDSR
;
A
#
# COMPACT_ATOMS: atom_id res chain seq x y z
N ASP A 1 12.70 11.69 -20.67
CA ASP A 1 13.21 11.84 -19.30
C ASP A 1 12.32 12.77 -18.49
N ASN A 2 11.13 12.26 -18.14
CA ASN A 2 10.24 12.93 -17.20
C ASN A 2 10.51 12.43 -15.77
N LEU A 3 11.77 12.44 -15.39
CA LEU A 3 12.09 12.38 -13.98
C LEU A 3 11.69 13.73 -13.42
N THR A 4 10.64 13.73 -12.63
CA THR A 4 10.07 14.78 -11.80
C THR A 4 10.84 16.10 -11.77
N LYS A 5 10.14 17.17 -12.03
CA LYS A 5 10.68 18.52 -11.90
C LYS A 5 11.26 18.68 -10.50
N GLU A 6 12.41 19.35 -10.44
CA GLU A 6 13.04 19.70 -9.17
C GLU A 6 12.01 20.39 -8.25
N GLY A 7 11.82 19.86 -7.04
CA GLY A 7 10.81 20.33 -6.09
C GLY A 7 9.52 19.49 -6.00
N ASP A 8 9.27 18.54 -6.90
CA ASP A 8 8.09 17.68 -6.80
C ASP A 8 8.23 16.66 -5.64
N PHE A 9 9.46 16.27 -5.31
CA PHE A 9 9.74 15.37 -4.18
C PHE A 9 9.36 15.98 -2.84
N ASP A 10 9.60 17.26 -2.64
CA ASP A 10 9.32 17.94 -1.37
C ASP A 10 7.82 18.11 -1.13
N LYS A 11 7.04 18.24 -2.18
CA LYS A 11 5.58 18.42 -2.08
C LYS A 11 4.85 17.16 -1.65
N GLN A 12 5.45 16.00 -1.88
CA GLN A 12 4.83 14.70 -1.62
C GLN A 12 5.50 13.93 -0.48
N GLY A 13 6.47 14.56 0.22
CA GLY A 13 7.19 13.92 1.31
C GLY A 13 8.14 12.79 0.86
N GLU A 14 8.54 12.79 -0.42
CA GLU A 14 9.46 11.82 -1.01
C GLU A 14 10.94 12.19 -0.78
N SER A 15 11.21 13.05 0.18
CA SER A 15 12.54 13.48 0.57
C SER A 15 12.81 13.20 2.04
N ASP A 16 13.98 12.65 2.32
CA ASP A 16 14.49 12.50 3.67
C ASP A 16 15.81 13.24 3.83
N VAL A 17 16.03 13.77 5.03
CA VAL A 17 17.27 14.45 5.39
C VAL A 17 17.95 13.69 6.52
N TYR A 18 19.20 13.34 6.31
CA TYR A 18 20.06 12.78 7.32
C TYR A 18 21.25 13.71 7.59
N ILE A 19 21.44 14.08 8.85
CA ILE A 19 22.58 14.87 9.28
C ILE A 19 23.59 13.94 9.96
N SER A 20 24.74 13.73 9.31
CA SER A 20 25.80 12.87 9.84
C SER A 20 26.41 13.46 11.09
N GLY A 21 26.66 12.62 12.10
CA GLY A 21 27.44 12.96 13.30
C GLY A 21 28.95 12.87 13.08
N GLY A 22 29.42 12.58 11.87
CA GLY A 22 30.84 12.49 11.54
C GLY A 22 31.53 11.21 12.03
N ARG A 23 30.77 10.19 12.38
CA ARG A 23 31.33 8.92 12.86
C ARG A 23 31.48 7.90 11.73
N ARG A 24 32.51 7.10 11.80
CA ARG A 24 32.68 6.00 10.83
C ARG A 24 31.59 4.94 11.02
N GLY A 25 30.97 4.49 9.94
CA GLY A 25 30.00 3.40 9.95
C GLY A 25 28.58 3.83 10.32
N GLU A 26 28.27 5.10 10.24
CA GLU A 26 26.89 5.58 10.35
C GLU A 26 26.03 5.02 9.24
N TYR A 27 24.77 4.72 9.57
CA TYR A 27 23.78 4.39 8.58
C TYR A 27 22.45 5.08 8.90
N PHE A 28 21.66 5.32 7.87
CA PHE A 28 20.32 5.88 7.96
C PHE A 28 19.29 4.88 7.45
N ARG A 29 18.17 4.80 8.11
CA ARG A 29 16.97 4.08 7.69
C ARG A 29 15.75 4.80 8.23
N ASN A 30 14.76 5.03 7.36
CA ASN A 30 13.45 5.51 7.79
C ASN A 30 12.82 4.56 8.81
N LYS A 31 12.18 5.13 9.83
CA LYS A 31 11.48 4.37 10.87
C LYS A 31 9.97 4.48 10.74
N PHE A 32 9.46 5.66 10.43
CA PHE A 32 8.04 5.99 10.44
C PHE A 32 7.54 6.51 9.10
N ASN A 33 8.39 6.53 8.09
CA ASN A 33 8.06 6.88 6.72
C ASN A 33 8.58 5.80 5.79
N HIS A 34 7.95 5.67 4.64
CA HIS A 34 8.36 4.78 3.56
C HIS A 34 8.15 5.51 2.23
N HIS A 35 8.83 5.05 1.22
CA HIS A 35 8.75 5.61 -0.12
C HIS A 35 8.54 4.49 -1.13
N ALA A 36 7.77 4.76 -2.17
CA ALA A 36 7.72 3.92 -3.35
C ALA A 36 8.47 4.63 -4.48
N TYR A 37 9.52 4.01 -4.96
CA TYR A 37 10.45 4.64 -5.88
C TYR A 37 10.97 3.66 -6.92
N ARG A 38 11.36 4.21 -8.03
CA ARG A 38 12.14 3.51 -9.06
C ARG A 38 13.60 3.96 -9.07
N TYR A 39 13.84 5.20 -8.65
CA TYR A 39 15.17 5.80 -8.61
C TYR A 39 15.38 6.50 -7.28
N VAL A 40 16.63 6.53 -6.81
CA VAL A 40 17.04 7.23 -5.60
C VAL A 40 18.11 8.25 -5.97
N ARG A 41 17.89 9.50 -5.61
CA ARG A 41 18.89 10.56 -5.71
C ARG A 41 19.45 10.87 -4.33
N ILE A 42 20.77 10.81 -4.19
CA ILE A 42 21.46 11.20 -2.97
C ILE A 42 22.30 12.42 -3.28
N SER A 43 22.18 13.46 -2.48
CA SER A 43 22.90 14.72 -2.63
C SER A 43 23.72 15.04 -1.39
N ASN A 44 24.63 16.02 -1.51
CA ASN A 44 25.46 16.54 -0.42
C ASN A 44 26.43 15.49 0.19
N LEU A 45 26.82 14.47 -0.57
CA LEU A 45 27.89 13.57 -0.18
C LEU A 45 29.24 14.15 -0.60
N PRO A 46 30.29 13.99 0.23
CA PRO A 46 31.65 14.41 -0.13
C PRO A 46 32.26 13.61 -1.26
N VAL A 47 31.75 12.39 -1.47
CA VAL A 47 32.14 11.48 -2.57
C VAL A 47 30.88 10.84 -3.16
N GLY A 48 30.94 10.43 -4.43
CA GLY A 48 29.79 9.76 -5.05
C GLY A 48 29.39 8.49 -4.31
N PRO A 49 28.07 8.21 -4.20
CA PRO A 49 27.60 7.01 -3.51
C PRO A 49 28.04 5.75 -4.26
N LYS A 50 28.32 4.70 -3.49
CA LYS A 50 28.55 3.37 -4.04
C LYS A 50 27.29 2.53 -3.89
N THR A 51 27.00 1.69 -4.86
CA THR A 51 25.78 0.85 -4.86
C THR A 51 25.70 -0.05 -3.63
N GLU A 52 26.84 -0.57 -3.15
CA GLU A 52 26.89 -1.41 -1.95
C GLU A 52 26.53 -0.69 -0.64
N TRP A 53 26.46 0.64 -0.64
CA TRP A 53 26.05 1.42 0.52
C TRP A 53 24.53 1.57 0.62
N ILE A 54 23.81 1.20 -0.42
CA ILE A 54 22.37 1.42 -0.52
C ILE A 54 21.68 0.06 -0.51
N LYS A 55 20.68 -0.07 0.37
CA LYS A 55 19.81 -1.25 0.43
C LYS A 55 18.36 -0.80 0.36
N SER A 56 17.60 -1.41 -0.51
CA SER A 56 16.14 -1.30 -0.54
C SER A 56 15.54 -2.35 0.39
N LEU A 57 14.61 -1.94 1.23
CA LEU A 57 13.85 -2.82 2.11
C LEU A 57 12.39 -2.75 1.69
N GLN A 58 11.84 -3.83 1.20
CA GLN A 58 10.41 -3.90 0.89
C GLN A 58 9.62 -4.04 2.20
N ILE A 59 8.59 -3.20 2.36
CA ILE A 59 7.63 -3.28 3.45
C ILE A 59 6.33 -3.82 2.87
N TYR A 60 5.77 -4.86 3.47
CA TYR A 60 4.50 -5.45 3.09
C TYR A 60 3.89 -6.22 4.27
N GLY A 61 2.59 -6.52 4.19
CA GLY A 61 1.96 -7.43 5.12
C GLY A 61 2.52 -8.85 4.93
N ASP A 62 2.98 -9.48 6.01
CA ASP A 62 3.49 -10.86 5.97
C ASP A 62 2.33 -11.87 5.93
N TYR A 63 1.59 -11.83 4.81
CA TYR A 63 0.45 -12.69 4.60
C TYR A 63 0.86 -14.07 4.10
N ARG A 64 0.26 -15.09 4.68
CA ARG A 64 0.41 -16.46 4.17
C ARG A 64 -0.25 -16.56 2.79
N GLN A 65 0.51 -17.01 1.81
CA GLN A 65 -0.05 -17.30 0.48
C GLN A 65 -0.97 -18.52 0.55
N THR A 66 -2.19 -18.39 0.00
CA THR A 66 -3.24 -19.42 0.03
C THR A 66 -3.50 -20.05 -1.32
N ALA A 67 -3.08 -19.40 -2.40
CA ALA A 67 -3.25 -19.93 -3.73
C ALA A 67 -1.96 -19.79 -4.56
N THR A 68 -1.78 -20.71 -5.49
CA THR A 68 -0.75 -20.69 -6.52
C THR A 68 -1.41 -20.80 -7.89
N PHE A 69 -0.81 -20.20 -8.87
CA PHE A 69 -1.25 -20.29 -10.26
C PHE A 69 -0.05 -20.57 -11.14
N GLU A 70 -0.21 -21.58 -12.00
CA GLU A 70 0.75 -21.93 -13.03
C GLU A 70 0.00 -22.51 -14.23
N CYS A 71 0.38 -22.10 -15.43
CA CYS A 71 -0.15 -22.63 -16.67
C CYS A 71 0.93 -22.69 -17.74
N SER A 72 0.61 -23.28 -18.91
CA SER A 72 1.54 -23.38 -20.04
C SER A 72 1.83 -22.05 -20.76
N ASP A 73 1.04 -21.02 -20.49
CA ASP A 73 1.19 -19.69 -21.07
C ASP A 73 2.10 -18.83 -20.18
N ALA A 74 3.26 -18.46 -20.72
CA ALA A 74 4.27 -17.67 -19.99
C ALA A 74 3.78 -16.25 -19.67
N ASP A 75 2.98 -15.64 -20.53
CA ASP A 75 2.48 -14.27 -20.31
C ASP A 75 1.44 -14.24 -19.19
N LEU A 76 0.57 -15.23 -19.10
CA LEU A 76 -0.38 -15.35 -17.99
C LEU A 76 0.34 -15.57 -16.65
N ASN A 77 1.39 -16.39 -16.62
CA ASN A 77 2.21 -16.57 -15.43
C ASN A 77 2.89 -15.25 -15.02
N ALA A 78 3.42 -14.50 -15.99
CA ALA A 78 4.05 -13.20 -15.74
C ALA A 78 3.04 -12.18 -15.22
N ILE A 79 1.85 -12.11 -15.77
CA ILE A 79 0.75 -11.24 -15.30
C ILE A 79 0.35 -11.61 -13.86
N HIS A 80 0.18 -12.89 -13.56
CA HIS A 80 -0.13 -13.33 -12.19
C HIS A 80 0.95 -12.91 -11.18
N ASN A 81 2.22 -13.10 -11.50
CA ASN A 81 3.35 -12.70 -10.66
C ASN A 81 3.40 -11.16 -10.46
N MET A 82 3.10 -10.40 -11.51
CA MET A 82 3.01 -8.94 -11.44
C MET A 82 1.88 -8.50 -10.52
N ILE A 83 0.71 -9.13 -10.60
CA ILE A 83 -0.42 -8.85 -9.71
C ILE A 83 -0.05 -9.17 -8.25
N GLN A 84 0.56 -10.33 -8.00
CA GLN A 84 1.02 -10.69 -6.65
C GLN A 84 2.00 -9.68 -6.08
N TYR A 85 2.96 -9.24 -6.89
CA TYR A 85 3.93 -8.22 -6.47
C TYR A 85 3.25 -6.88 -6.18
N THR A 86 2.32 -6.46 -7.04
CA THR A 86 1.53 -5.24 -6.85
C THR A 86 0.76 -5.28 -5.54
N MET A 87 0.06 -6.39 -5.26
CA MET A 87 -0.68 -6.55 -4.01
C MET A 87 0.23 -6.45 -2.78
N LYS A 88 1.43 -7.02 -2.82
CA LYS A 88 2.42 -6.87 -1.76
C LYS A 88 2.87 -5.42 -1.57
N CYS A 89 3.06 -4.68 -2.65
CA CYS A 89 3.45 -3.26 -2.58
C CYS A 89 2.36 -2.36 -2.02
N LEU A 90 1.10 -2.75 -2.17
CA LEU A 90 -0.06 -1.94 -1.77
C LEU A 90 -0.64 -2.32 -0.40
N THR A 91 -0.30 -3.49 0.14
CA THR A 91 -0.88 -4.00 1.40
C THR A 91 0.12 -3.95 2.54
N PHE A 92 0.06 -2.89 3.31
CA PHE A 92 0.78 -2.74 4.57
C PHE A 92 -0.07 -1.88 5.52
N SER A 93 0.29 -1.83 6.80
CA SER A 93 -0.40 -1.03 7.81
C SER A 93 -1.88 -1.37 8.07
N GLY A 94 -2.34 -2.56 7.67
CA GLY A 94 -3.67 -3.06 8.02
C GLY A 94 -4.78 -2.71 7.03
N TYR A 95 -4.44 -2.17 5.86
CA TYR A 95 -5.36 -1.97 4.73
C TYR A 95 -4.59 -1.95 3.40
N MET A 96 -5.32 -1.92 2.30
CA MET A 96 -4.73 -1.71 0.98
C MET A 96 -4.76 -0.22 0.63
N VAL A 97 -3.64 0.31 0.18
CA VAL A 97 -3.55 1.67 -0.33
C VAL A 97 -3.76 1.71 -1.84
N ASP A 98 -4.22 2.84 -2.34
CA ASP A 98 -4.39 3.11 -3.78
C ASP A 98 -3.05 3.17 -4.51
N CYS A 99 -2.13 3.99 -3.98
CA CYS A 99 -0.79 4.16 -4.54
C CYS A 99 0.24 4.38 -3.42
N PRO A 100 1.38 3.66 -3.45
CA PRO A 100 2.31 3.69 -2.33
C PRO A 100 3.24 4.91 -2.35
N HIS A 101 3.17 5.75 -3.38
CA HIS A 101 4.06 6.89 -3.60
C HIS A 101 3.40 8.27 -3.44
N LEU A 102 2.06 8.34 -3.39
CA LEU A 102 1.32 9.60 -3.26
C LEU A 102 0.43 9.60 -2.02
N GLU A 103 -0.84 9.31 -2.21
CA GLU A 103 -1.89 9.49 -1.19
C GLU A 103 -1.78 8.45 -0.08
N ARG A 104 -1.44 7.21 -0.40
CA ARG A 104 -1.29 6.10 0.56
C ARG A 104 -2.54 5.89 1.41
N ALA A 105 -3.70 6.02 0.78
CA ALA A 105 -4.99 6.00 1.42
C ALA A 105 -5.81 4.76 1.06
N GLY A 106 -6.64 4.30 1.97
CA GLY A 106 -7.50 3.13 1.81
C GLY A 106 -8.76 3.44 1.02
N TYR A 107 -8.64 3.69 -0.29
CA TYR A 107 -9.80 3.98 -1.14
C TYR A 107 -10.71 2.75 -1.31
N GLY A 108 -12.01 2.98 -1.16
CA GLY A 108 -13.00 1.91 -1.30
C GLY A 108 -13.13 1.36 -2.71
N GLY A 109 -12.91 2.18 -3.74
CA GLY A 109 -12.89 1.72 -5.13
C GLY A 109 -11.76 0.73 -5.41
N ASP A 110 -10.57 1.02 -4.92
CA ASP A 110 -9.40 0.13 -4.98
C ASP A 110 -9.64 -1.14 -4.16
N GLY A 111 -10.19 -0.98 -2.96
CA GLY A 111 -10.60 -2.11 -2.12
C GLY A 111 -11.59 -3.03 -2.83
N ASN A 112 -12.64 -2.49 -3.43
CA ASN A 112 -13.64 -3.27 -4.16
C ASN A 112 -13.02 -4.05 -5.32
N SER A 113 -12.17 -3.41 -6.11
CA SER A 113 -11.50 -4.04 -7.25
C SER A 113 -10.56 -5.17 -6.84
N SER A 114 -9.95 -5.07 -5.68
CA SER A 114 -8.85 -5.93 -5.26
C SER A 114 -9.25 -6.98 -4.23
N THR A 115 -10.38 -6.84 -3.55
CA THR A 115 -10.82 -7.74 -2.46
C THR A 115 -10.79 -9.21 -2.88
N MET A 116 -11.37 -9.53 -4.04
CA MET A 116 -11.41 -10.92 -4.52
C MET A 116 -10.00 -11.49 -4.74
N SER A 117 -9.14 -10.75 -5.41
CA SER A 117 -7.77 -11.18 -5.70
C SER A 117 -6.96 -11.36 -4.42
N LEU A 118 -7.04 -10.40 -3.49
CA LEU A 118 -6.33 -10.48 -2.22
C LEU A 118 -6.78 -11.68 -1.38
N GLN A 119 -8.09 -11.86 -1.20
CA GLN A 119 -8.64 -12.94 -0.38
C GLN A 119 -8.48 -14.33 -1.03
N THR A 120 -8.27 -14.39 -2.35
CA THR A 120 -7.95 -15.64 -3.04
C THR A 120 -6.47 -16.00 -2.91
N MET A 121 -5.58 -15.01 -3.07
CA MET A 121 -4.14 -15.25 -3.11
C MET A 121 -3.52 -15.35 -1.72
N TYR A 122 -4.10 -14.69 -0.72
CA TYR A 122 -3.51 -14.55 0.61
C TYR A 122 -4.54 -14.71 1.72
N ASP A 123 -4.07 -15.20 2.87
CA ASP A 123 -4.82 -15.16 4.11
C ASP A 123 -4.76 -13.75 4.71
N VAL A 124 -5.76 -12.96 4.38
CA VAL A 124 -5.86 -11.55 4.77
C VAL A 124 -7.05 -11.27 5.69
N ALA A 125 -7.63 -12.32 6.28
CA ALA A 125 -8.81 -12.17 7.15
C ALA A 125 -8.63 -11.09 8.23
N PRO A 126 -7.53 -11.07 9.03
CA PRO A 126 -7.36 -10.05 10.07
C PRO A 126 -7.29 -8.62 9.51
N THR A 127 -6.67 -8.46 8.34
CA THR A 127 -6.55 -7.16 7.67
C THR A 127 -7.91 -6.65 7.22
N PHE A 128 -8.72 -7.50 6.59
CA PHE A 128 -10.06 -7.12 6.15
C PHE A 128 -11.00 -6.83 7.31
N THR A 129 -10.98 -7.66 8.37
CA THR A 129 -11.77 -7.39 9.58
C THR A 129 -11.44 -6.02 10.17
N ASN A 130 -10.14 -5.71 10.32
CA ASN A 130 -9.70 -4.39 10.82
C ASN A 130 -10.08 -3.25 9.86
N TRP A 131 -9.90 -3.45 8.56
CA TRP A 131 -10.21 -2.41 7.57
C TRP A 131 -11.71 -2.11 7.48
N ILE A 132 -12.54 -3.14 7.51
CA ILE A 132 -14.01 -3.01 7.55
C ILE A 132 -14.43 -2.23 8.81
N GLN A 133 -13.86 -2.59 9.97
CA GLN A 133 -14.13 -1.86 11.22
C GLN A 133 -13.75 -0.38 11.10
N THR A 134 -12.57 -0.10 10.54
CA THR A 134 -12.09 1.28 10.31
C THR A 134 -13.02 2.10 9.41
N TRP A 135 -13.66 1.45 8.45
CA TRP A 135 -14.69 2.09 7.61
C TRP A 135 -15.94 2.42 8.42
N GLY A 136 -16.38 1.50 9.28
CA GLY A 136 -17.49 1.74 10.21
C GLY A 136 -17.21 2.93 11.14
N ASP A 137 -16.03 2.97 11.72
CA ASP A 137 -15.57 4.05 12.62
C ASP A 137 -15.48 5.42 11.91
N SER A 138 -15.31 5.40 10.57
CA SER A 138 -15.23 6.61 9.75
C SER A 138 -16.60 7.12 9.27
N MET A 139 -17.69 6.45 9.65
CA MET A 139 -19.03 6.86 9.27
C MET A 139 -19.38 8.20 9.91
N ARG A 140 -19.93 9.09 9.10
CA ARG A 140 -20.35 10.43 9.54
C ARG A 140 -21.75 10.40 10.15
N ASP A 141 -22.08 11.45 10.87
CA ASP A 141 -23.44 11.70 11.31
C ASP A 141 -24.41 11.61 10.12
N GLY A 142 -25.49 10.87 10.28
CA GLY A 142 -26.45 10.61 9.21
C GLY A 142 -26.11 9.44 8.29
N GLY A 143 -25.04 8.64 8.60
CA GLY A 143 -24.72 7.38 7.94
C GLY A 143 -23.98 7.51 6.60
N SER A 144 -23.51 8.71 6.24
CA SER A 144 -22.72 8.88 5.03
C SER A 144 -21.26 8.46 5.23
N LEU A 145 -20.66 7.94 4.17
CA LEU A 145 -19.27 7.51 4.13
C LEU A 145 -18.43 8.41 3.22
N ALA A 146 -17.17 8.58 3.56
CA ALA A 146 -16.18 9.09 2.64
C ALA A 146 -15.81 8.01 1.60
N HIS A 147 -15.02 8.35 0.59
CA HIS A 147 -14.49 7.36 -0.35
C HIS A 147 -13.22 6.67 0.13
N VAL A 148 -12.76 7.00 1.33
CA VAL A 148 -11.53 6.52 1.98
C VAL A 148 -11.81 6.09 3.40
N GLY A 149 -11.26 4.98 3.83
CA GLY A 149 -11.25 4.53 5.22
C GLY A 149 -9.90 3.89 5.58
N PRO A 150 -9.18 4.39 6.60
CA PRO A 150 -9.50 5.51 7.49
C PRO A 150 -9.60 6.84 6.74
N ASN A 151 -10.45 7.74 7.23
CA ASN A 151 -10.71 9.00 6.54
C ASN A 151 -9.77 10.13 7.00
N PRO A 152 -8.82 10.58 6.17
CA PRO A 152 -7.94 11.70 6.47
C PRO A 152 -8.55 13.09 6.14
N GLY A 153 -9.88 13.19 6.07
CA GLY A 153 -10.59 14.41 5.67
C GLY A 153 -11.06 14.42 4.22
N ALA A 154 -11.04 13.26 3.54
CA ALA A 154 -11.50 13.14 2.16
C ALA A 154 -13.02 13.39 2.02
N GLY A 155 -13.43 13.79 0.82
CA GLY A 155 -14.84 14.00 0.47
C GLY A 155 -15.69 12.75 0.46
N GLY A 156 -16.96 12.89 0.13
CA GLY A 156 -17.88 11.75 -0.05
C GLY A 156 -17.57 10.96 -1.32
N GLY A 157 -17.72 9.65 -1.23
CA GLY A 157 -17.53 8.74 -2.36
C GLY A 157 -18.83 8.48 -3.12
N GLY A 158 -18.71 8.04 -4.36
CA GLY A 158 -19.81 7.47 -5.11
C GLY A 158 -20.13 6.05 -4.67
N PRO A 159 -21.19 5.45 -5.24
CA PRO A 159 -21.67 4.12 -4.83
C PRO A 159 -20.61 3.03 -4.89
N TYR A 160 -19.70 3.09 -5.83
CA TYR A 160 -18.65 2.11 -5.99
C TYR A 160 -17.60 2.16 -4.87
N TRP A 161 -17.19 3.37 -4.47
CA TRP A 161 -16.25 3.54 -3.35
C TRP A 161 -16.88 3.20 -2.01
N CYS A 162 -18.04 3.76 -1.72
CA CYS A 162 -18.77 3.50 -0.46
C CYS A 162 -19.31 2.05 -0.40
N GLY A 163 -19.50 1.41 -1.54
CA GLY A 163 -19.93 0.01 -1.62
C GLY A 163 -18.93 -0.99 -1.04
N PHE A 164 -17.69 -0.59 -0.79
CA PHE A 164 -16.71 -1.40 -0.09
C PHE A 164 -17.21 -1.92 1.26
N ILE A 165 -17.90 -1.07 2.05
CA ILE A 165 -18.46 -1.46 3.36
C ILE A 165 -19.56 -2.54 3.27
N VAL A 166 -20.08 -2.79 2.09
CA VAL A 166 -21.05 -3.86 1.83
C VAL A 166 -20.38 -5.09 1.22
N GLN A 167 -19.54 -4.87 0.22
CA GLN A 167 -18.91 -5.95 -0.53
C GLN A 167 -17.81 -6.65 0.26
N ALA A 168 -16.95 -5.90 0.95
CA ALA A 168 -15.83 -6.48 1.68
C ALA A 168 -16.28 -7.38 2.85
N PRO A 169 -17.24 -6.98 3.72
CA PRO A 169 -17.78 -7.87 4.74
C PRO A 169 -18.39 -9.13 4.15
N TRP A 170 -19.21 -9.00 3.10
CA TRP A 170 -19.80 -10.15 2.44
C TRP A 170 -18.75 -11.14 1.93
N ARG A 171 -17.71 -10.65 1.27
CA ARG A 171 -16.61 -11.50 0.78
C ARG A 171 -15.82 -12.12 1.91
N THR A 172 -15.60 -11.37 3.00
CA THR A 172 -14.90 -11.87 4.19
C THR A 172 -15.71 -12.98 4.87
N TYR A 173 -17.02 -12.80 4.98
CA TYR A 173 -17.91 -13.85 5.46
C TYR A 173 -17.84 -15.11 4.56
N VAL A 174 -17.98 -14.96 3.26
CA VAL A 174 -18.00 -16.11 2.32
C VAL A 174 -16.66 -16.86 2.32
N ASN A 175 -15.53 -16.15 2.43
CA ASN A 175 -14.21 -16.76 2.32
C ASN A 175 -13.67 -17.29 3.66
N TYR A 176 -14.07 -16.68 4.78
CA TYR A 176 -13.47 -16.96 6.10
C TYR A 176 -14.49 -17.33 7.19
N ASP A 177 -15.78 -17.36 6.86
CA ASP A 177 -16.88 -17.58 7.82
C ASP A 177 -16.88 -16.56 8.98
N ASP A 178 -16.37 -15.35 8.73
CA ASP A 178 -16.33 -14.26 9.69
C ASP A 178 -17.63 -13.44 9.61
N SER A 179 -18.48 -13.59 10.62
CA SER A 179 -19.79 -12.94 10.70
C SER A 179 -19.80 -11.63 11.51
N ARG A 180 -18.64 -11.13 11.90
CA ARG A 180 -18.49 -9.89 12.67
C ARG A 180 -18.67 -8.66 11.83
#